data_6a760ecdaeccde58de3def080fed5378
#
_entry.id   6a760ecdaeccde58de3def080fed5378
#
_cell.length_a   1.000
_cell.length_b   1.000
_cell.length_c   1.000
_cell.angle_alpha   90.00
_cell.angle_beta   90.00
_cell.angle_gamma   90.00
#
_symmetry.space_group_name_H-M   'P 1'
#
loop_
_entity.id
_entity.type
_entity.pdbx_description
1 polymer ?
#
loop_
_entity_poly.entity_id
_entity_poly.type
_entity_poly.pdbx_seq_one_letter_code
_entity_poly.pdbx_strand_id
1 'polypeptide(L)'
;MNLDNTTSPNQGGCTAKGMLQGQFVICECLFQSWRQHGRTAGHPSKSALPPSISQLLIFELVVADLQRKIREAFEVFDHELNNTVDVREIGTIIRSLGCCPNEGELHDLIAEVEEEEPTGYIRFEKFLPVMTNILVEKRYRPIPEEILLQAFEVLDPTKRGFLSKEELIKYMTEEGEPFSQEEMEEMLSAAIGPESNFIHYRDYITMMVIDEN
;
A
#
# COMPACT_ATOMS: atom_id res chain seq x y z
N MET A 1 30.60 20.21 39.67
CA MET A 1 29.38 20.81 39.12
C MET A 1 28.90 19.86 38.03
N ASN A 2 27.88 19.11 38.39
CA ASN A 2 27.31 18.05 37.54
C ASN A 2 26.37 18.70 36.53
N LEU A 3 26.46 18.24 35.29
CA LEU A 3 25.42 18.43 34.30
C LEU A 3 24.92 17.06 33.91
N ASP A 4 23.74 16.75 34.43
CA ASP A 4 22.96 15.55 34.13
C ASP A 4 22.47 15.63 32.67
N ASN A 5 22.92 14.67 31.88
CA ASN A 5 22.47 14.46 30.53
C ASN A 5 21.43 13.36 30.54
N THR A 6 20.16 13.72 30.78
CA THR A 6 19.05 12.79 30.67
C THR A 6 18.70 12.57 29.21
N THR A 7 19.24 11.52 28.64
CA THR A 7 18.83 11.01 27.32
C THR A 7 17.49 10.31 27.49
N SER A 8 16.44 10.89 26.96
CA SER A 8 15.12 10.28 26.83
C SER A 8 15.17 9.06 25.91
N PRO A 9 14.57 7.93 26.24
CA PRO A 9 14.54 6.79 25.33
C PRO A 9 13.61 7.12 24.15
N ASN A 10 14.18 7.10 22.96
CA ASN A 10 13.47 7.18 21.70
C ASN A 10 12.55 5.95 21.61
N GLN A 11 11.26 6.16 21.83
CA GLN A 11 10.24 5.15 21.54
C GLN A 11 10.17 5.03 20.03
N GLY A 12 10.83 4.01 19.49
CA GLY A 12 10.68 3.57 18.11
C GLY A 12 9.24 3.14 17.87
N GLY A 13 8.38 4.09 17.59
CA GLY A 13 7.05 3.81 17.07
C GLY A 13 7.22 3.16 15.72
N CYS A 14 6.78 1.91 15.60
CA CYS A 14 6.57 1.25 14.32
C CYS A 14 5.62 2.16 13.53
N THR A 15 6.16 2.93 12.61
CA THR A 15 5.37 3.92 11.87
C THR A 15 4.44 3.16 10.93
N ALA A 16 3.19 3.60 10.84
CA ALA A 16 2.21 3.10 9.85
C ALA A 16 2.79 3.04 8.42
N LYS A 17 3.82 3.83 8.13
CA LYS A 17 4.60 3.86 6.91
C LYS A 17 5.31 2.52 6.61
N GLY A 18 5.97 1.90 7.58
CA GLY A 18 6.65 0.60 7.41
C GLY A 18 5.67 -0.56 7.24
N MET A 19 4.53 -0.54 7.97
CA MET A 19 3.49 -1.57 7.82
C MET A 19 2.83 -1.51 6.44
N LEU A 20 2.48 -0.32 5.94
CA LEU A 20 1.86 -0.13 4.63
C LEU A 20 2.82 -0.49 3.47
N GLN A 21 4.10 -0.22 3.62
CA GLN A 21 5.12 -0.53 2.61
C GLN A 21 5.40 -2.04 2.54
N GLY A 22 5.48 -2.72 3.67
CA GLY A 22 5.61 -4.18 3.73
C GLY A 22 4.41 -4.93 3.13
N GLN A 23 3.17 -4.45 3.36
CA GLN A 23 1.96 -5.00 2.72
C GLN A 23 2.05 -4.97 1.19
N PHE A 24 2.58 -3.88 0.66
CA PHE A 24 2.60 -3.60 -0.76
C PHE A 24 3.53 -4.54 -1.53
N VAL A 25 4.75 -4.68 -1.07
CA VAL A 25 5.78 -5.46 -1.81
C VAL A 25 5.53 -6.97 -1.69
N ILE A 26 4.97 -7.45 -0.57
CA ILE A 26 4.53 -8.85 -0.43
C ILE A 26 3.41 -9.16 -1.42
N CYS A 27 2.42 -8.25 -1.57
CA CYS A 27 1.35 -8.39 -2.54
C CYS A 27 1.89 -8.56 -3.96
N GLU A 28 2.89 -7.79 -4.35
CA GLU A 28 3.42 -7.80 -5.72
C GLU A 28 4.25 -9.05 -6.01
N CYS A 29 5.16 -9.44 -5.13
CA CYS A 29 5.96 -10.65 -5.30
C CYS A 29 5.10 -11.91 -5.35
N LEU A 30 4.06 -11.98 -4.52
CA LEU A 30 3.14 -13.11 -4.49
C LEU A 30 2.17 -13.08 -5.70
N PHE A 31 1.79 -11.91 -6.19
CA PHE A 31 0.91 -11.76 -7.36
C PHE A 31 1.62 -12.09 -8.68
N GLN A 32 2.89 -11.76 -8.82
CA GLN A 32 3.70 -12.12 -9.99
C GLN A 32 3.88 -13.63 -10.10
N SER A 33 4.12 -14.31 -9.00
CA SER A 33 4.18 -15.78 -8.95
C SER A 33 2.84 -16.42 -9.36
N TRP A 34 1.71 -15.81 -8.98
CA TRP A 34 0.36 -16.29 -9.33
C TRP A 34 0.00 -16.01 -10.81
N ARG A 35 0.40 -14.87 -11.40
CA ARG A 35 0.16 -14.55 -12.82
C ARG A 35 0.75 -15.56 -13.79
N GLN A 36 1.78 -16.25 -13.42
CA GLN A 36 2.39 -17.30 -14.27
C GLN A 36 1.55 -18.57 -14.34
N HIS A 37 0.59 -18.77 -13.41
CA HIS A 37 -0.15 -20.05 -13.28
C HIS A 37 -1.67 -19.95 -13.41
N GLY A 38 -2.28 -18.77 -13.60
CA GLY A 38 -3.74 -18.64 -13.61
C GLY A 38 -4.32 -17.70 -14.64
N ARG A 39 -4.70 -18.19 -15.82
CA ARG A 39 -5.63 -17.50 -16.73
C ARG A 39 -6.98 -18.18 -16.67
N THR A 40 -8.03 -17.43 -16.35
CA THR A 40 -9.34 -17.35 -17.05
C THR A 40 -10.42 -16.75 -16.14
N ALA A 41 -11.09 -15.68 -16.57
CA ALA A 41 -12.56 -15.59 -16.52
C ALA A 41 -13.05 -14.26 -17.11
N GLY A 42 -14.08 -14.37 -17.94
CA GLY A 42 -14.60 -13.33 -18.80
C GLY A 42 -15.50 -12.31 -18.10
N HIS A 43 -15.68 -11.18 -18.78
CA HIS A 43 -16.60 -10.11 -18.42
C HIS A 43 -18.06 -10.44 -18.73
N PRO A 44 -19.01 -10.06 -17.88
CA PRO A 44 -20.40 -9.85 -18.27
C PRO A 44 -20.69 -8.35 -18.46
N SER A 45 -21.19 -8.00 -19.65
CA SER A 45 -21.77 -6.70 -19.96
C SER A 45 -23.14 -6.54 -19.27
N LYS A 46 -23.33 -5.47 -18.49
CA LYS A 46 -24.66 -5.06 -18.01
C LYS A 46 -25.02 -3.70 -18.59
N SER A 47 -26.14 -3.65 -19.32
CA SER A 47 -26.83 -2.43 -19.72
C SER A 47 -27.39 -1.74 -18.46
N ALA A 48 -26.83 -0.57 -18.11
CA ALA A 48 -27.25 0.21 -16.95
C ALA A 48 -28.39 1.18 -17.34
N LEU A 49 -29.49 1.18 -16.58
CA LEU A 49 -30.49 2.23 -16.59
C LEU A 49 -29.91 3.53 -16.03
N PRO A 50 -30.37 4.73 -16.49
CA PRO A 50 -29.85 5.99 -15.95
C PRO A 50 -30.16 6.10 -14.45
N PRO A 51 -29.19 6.63 -13.64
CA PRO A 51 -29.34 6.72 -12.20
C PRO A 51 -30.49 7.67 -11.81
N SER A 52 -31.18 7.35 -10.74
CA SER A 52 -32.21 8.24 -10.16
C SER A 52 -31.54 9.48 -9.52
N ILE A 53 -32.30 10.59 -9.36
CA ILE A 53 -31.81 11.82 -8.71
C ILE A 53 -31.23 11.51 -7.31
N SER A 54 -31.86 10.61 -6.55
CA SER A 54 -31.39 10.20 -5.24
C SER A 54 -30.02 9.49 -5.31
N GLN A 55 -29.79 8.66 -6.33
CA GLN A 55 -28.49 8.00 -6.56
C GLN A 55 -27.38 8.99 -6.94
N LEU A 56 -27.73 10.02 -7.73
CA LEU A 56 -26.79 11.09 -8.09
C LEU A 56 -26.39 11.90 -6.85
N LEU A 57 -27.34 12.29 -5.99
CA LEU A 57 -27.04 13.01 -4.75
C LEU A 57 -26.16 12.20 -3.79
N ILE A 58 -26.43 10.90 -3.64
CA ILE A 58 -25.60 10.01 -2.82
C ILE A 58 -24.17 9.93 -3.40
N PHE A 59 -24.06 9.81 -4.72
CA PHE A 59 -22.77 9.76 -5.39
C PHE A 59 -21.97 11.06 -5.16
N GLU A 60 -22.60 12.24 -5.29
CA GLU A 60 -21.95 13.52 -5.04
C GLU A 60 -21.46 13.64 -3.58
N LEU A 61 -22.25 13.16 -2.60
CA LEU A 61 -21.83 13.15 -1.20
C LEU A 61 -20.63 12.22 -0.96
N VAL A 62 -20.62 11.05 -1.59
CA VAL A 62 -19.50 10.10 -1.51
C VAL A 62 -18.24 10.73 -2.13
N VAL A 63 -18.35 11.34 -3.30
CA VAL A 63 -17.22 12.01 -3.94
C VAL A 63 -16.68 13.15 -3.07
N ALA A 64 -17.56 13.96 -2.48
CA ALA A 64 -17.13 15.06 -1.59
C ALA A 64 -16.38 14.53 -0.34
N ASP A 65 -16.82 13.42 0.26
CA ASP A 65 -16.12 12.80 1.38
C ASP A 65 -14.76 12.23 0.96
N LEU A 66 -14.65 11.58 -0.20
CA LEU A 66 -13.39 11.12 -0.75
C LEU A 66 -12.42 12.28 -1.00
N GLN A 67 -12.88 13.38 -1.59
CA GLN A 67 -12.07 14.58 -1.83
C GLN A 67 -11.57 15.20 -0.53
N ARG A 68 -12.39 15.18 0.52
CA ARG A 68 -11.96 15.63 1.86
C ARG A 68 -10.85 14.73 2.41
N LYS A 69 -10.99 13.41 2.33
CA LYS A 69 -9.96 12.44 2.77
C LYS A 69 -8.65 12.59 1.99
N ILE A 70 -8.75 12.79 0.66
CA ILE A 70 -7.56 13.04 -0.18
C ILE A 70 -6.85 14.32 0.27
N ARG A 71 -7.59 15.39 0.55
CA ARG A 71 -7.01 16.63 1.03
C ARG A 71 -6.32 16.46 2.37
N GLU A 72 -6.99 15.84 3.34
CA GLU A 72 -6.44 15.59 4.67
C GLU A 72 -5.14 14.76 4.59
N ALA A 73 -5.10 13.73 3.74
CA ALA A 73 -3.90 12.92 3.53
C ALA A 73 -2.76 13.73 2.88
N PHE A 74 -3.07 14.57 1.90
CA PHE A 74 -2.09 15.40 1.20
C PHE A 74 -1.50 16.50 2.12
N GLU A 75 -2.33 17.17 2.91
CA GLU A 75 -1.93 18.24 3.83
C GLU A 75 -0.94 17.78 4.90
N VAL A 76 -0.93 16.50 5.27
CA VAL A 76 0.08 15.94 6.21
C VAL A 76 1.50 16.09 5.67
N PHE A 77 1.69 16.06 4.36
CA PHE A 77 2.98 16.11 3.67
C PHE A 77 3.27 17.50 3.05
N ASP A 78 2.29 18.41 3.02
CA ASP A 78 2.47 19.80 2.57
C ASP A 78 3.06 20.65 3.69
N HIS A 79 4.36 20.46 3.98
CA HIS A 79 5.03 21.16 5.07
C HIS A 79 5.16 22.66 4.86
N GLU A 80 5.13 23.13 3.62
CA GLU A 80 5.28 24.54 3.26
C GLU A 80 3.93 25.25 3.11
N LEU A 81 2.81 24.53 3.23
CA LEU A 81 1.44 25.05 3.08
C LEU A 81 1.21 25.79 1.75
N ASN A 82 1.83 25.28 0.69
CA ASN A 82 1.78 25.84 -0.65
C ASN A 82 1.00 24.98 -1.66
N ASN A 83 0.28 23.95 -1.17
CA ASN A 83 -0.44 22.95 -1.94
C ASN A 83 0.47 22.12 -2.87
N THR A 84 1.71 21.88 -2.46
CA THR A 84 2.62 20.99 -3.15
C THR A 84 3.27 20.00 -2.16
N VAL A 85 3.56 18.80 -2.65
CA VAL A 85 4.30 17.77 -1.90
C VAL A 85 5.44 17.23 -2.75
N ASP A 86 6.50 16.74 -2.12
CA ASP A 86 7.60 16.06 -2.80
C ASP A 86 7.09 14.81 -3.53
N VAL A 87 7.53 14.58 -4.75
CA VAL A 87 7.14 13.42 -5.56
C VAL A 87 7.38 12.08 -4.84
N ARG A 88 8.41 12.02 -3.99
CA ARG A 88 8.74 10.83 -3.18
C ARG A 88 7.70 10.48 -2.13
N GLU A 89 6.86 11.43 -1.72
CA GLU A 89 5.80 11.21 -0.74
C GLU A 89 4.48 10.75 -1.36
N ILE A 90 4.33 10.85 -2.68
CA ILE A 90 3.09 10.48 -3.39
C ILE A 90 2.69 9.03 -3.12
N GLY A 91 3.64 8.10 -3.18
CA GLY A 91 3.37 6.70 -2.88
C GLY A 91 2.82 6.49 -1.45
N THR A 92 3.38 7.20 -0.47
CA THR A 92 2.91 7.16 0.92
C THR A 92 1.50 7.73 1.07
N ILE A 93 1.19 8.85 0.38
CA ILE A 93 -0.14 9.46 0.38
C ILE A 93 -1.18 8.49 -0.22
N ILE A 94 -0.88 7.89 -1.38
CA ILE A 94 -1.77 6.93 -2.06
C ILE A 94 -2.04 5.71 -1.16
N ARG A 95 -1.01 5.18 -0.52
CA ARG A 95 -1.13 4.03 0.38
C ARG A 95 -1.93 4.38 1.64
N SER A 96 -1.79 5.60 2.18
CA SER A 96 -2.59 6.06 3.33
C SER A 96 -4.08 6.17 3.02
N LEU A 97 -4.45 6.29 1.75
CA LEU A 97 -5.84 6.28 1.27
C LEU A 97 -6.38 4.86 1.01
N GLY A 98 -5.62 3.82 1.36
CA GLY A 98 -6.02 2.42 1.20
C GLY A 98 -5.82 1.87 -0.21
N CYS A 99 -5.01 2.52 -1.05
CA CYS A 99 -4.65 2.03 -2.37
C CYS A 99 -3.26 1.39 -2.37
N CYS A 100 -3.13 0.28 -3.08
CA CYS A 100 -1.89 -0.49 -3.19
C CYS A 100 -1.49 -0.65 -4.67
N PRO A 101 -1.07 0.43 -5.38
CA PRO A 101 -0.51 0.32 -6.73
C PRO A 101 0.85 -0.38 -6.68
N ASN A 102 1.21 -1.16 -7.68
CA ASN A 102 2.57 -1.67 -7.83
C ASN A 102 3.54 -0.56 -8.26
N GLU A 103 4.84 -0.80 -8.25
CA GLU A 103 5.83 0.26 -8.54
C GLU A 103 5.68 0.79 -9.98
N GLY A 104 5.34 -0.06 -10.95
CA GLY A 104 5.04 0.36 -12.32
C GLY A 104 3.78 1.24 -12.38
N GLU A 105 2.70 0.83 -11.72
CA GLU A 105 1.45 1.60 -11.61
C GLU A 105 1.65 2.93 -10.86
N LEU A 106 2.49 2.92 -9.81
CA LEU A 106 2.84 4.13 -9.08
C LEU A 106 3.63 5.10 -9.95
N HIS A 107 4.57 4.59 -10.76
CA HIS A 107 5.33 5.39 -11.70
C HIS A 107 4.43 6.04 -12.75
N ASP A 108 3.48 5.29 -13.31
CA ASP A 108 2.50 5.80 -14.27
C ASP A 108 1.61 6.88 -13.64
N LEU A 109 1.18 6.68 -12.38
CA LEU A 109 0.41 7.67 -11.64
C LEU A 109 1.19 8.97 -11.38
N ILE A 110 2.44 8.86 -11.00
CA ILE A 110 3.31 10.02 -10.80
C ILE A 110 3.46 10.79 -12.13
N ALA A 111 3.70 10.08 -13.23
CA ALA A 111 3.81 10.70 -14.55
C ALA A 111 2.51 11.42 -14.98
N GLU A 112 1.33 10.92 -14.57
CA GLU A 112 0.04 11.55 -14.86
C GLU A 112 -0.17 12.86 -14.08
N VAL A 113 0.33 12.95 -12.85
CA VAL A 113 0.14 14.11 -11.97
C VAL A 113 1.29 15.11 -11.99
N GLU A 114 2.43 14.75 -12.58
CA GLU A 114 3.61 15.62 -12.72
C GLU A 114 3.36 16.76 -13.72
N GLU A 115 4.17 17.82 -13.63
CA GLU A 115 4.21 18.87 -14.66
C GLU A 115 4.96 18.38 -15.90
N GLU A 116 4.73 19.02 -17.06
CA GLU A 116 5.47 18.72 -18.29
C GLU A 116 7.00 18.89 -18.10
N GLU A 117 7.39 19.88 -17.28
CA GLU A 117 8.76 20.03 -16.80
C GLU A 117 8.80 19.59 -15.33
N PRO A 118 9.39 18.42 -15.00
CA PRO A 118 9.42 17.88 -13.65
C PRO A 118 10.11 18.84 -12.68
N THR A 119 9.38 19.28 -11.66
CA THR A 119 9.91 20.16 -10.61
C THR A 119 10.36 19.39 -9.38
N GLY A 120 10.06 18.09 -9.31
CA GLY A 120 10.20 17.25 -8.11
C GLY A 120 9.07 17.42 -7.10
N TYR A 121 8.05 18.24 -7.42
CA TYR A 121 6.89 18.51 -6.59
C TYR A 121 5.60 18.28 -7.35
N ILE A 122 4.60 17.73 -6.66
CA ILE A 122 3.26 17.49 -7.19
C ILE A 122 2.29 18.49 -6.59
N ARG A 123 1.48 19.15 -7.45
CA ARG A 123 0.43 20.07 -7.04
C ARG A 123 -0.85 19.34 -6.66
N PHE A 124 -1.48 19.79 -5.58
CA PHE A 124 -2.76 19.23 -5.14
C PHE A 124 -3.85 19.29 -6.23
N GLU A 125 -3.88 20.37 -7.02
CA GLU A 125 -4.87 20.57 -8.09
C GLU A 125 -4.81 19.48 -9.17
N LYS A 126 -3.62 18.94 -9.46
CA LYS A 126 -3.44 17.80 -10.39
C LYS A 126 -3.68 16.46 -9.70
N PHE A 127 -3.24 16.32 -8.46
CA PHE A 127 -3.38 15.07 -7.70
C PHE A 127 -4.85 14.74 -7.37
N LEU A 128 -5.64 15.73 -6.95
CA LEU A 128 -7.01 15.53 -6.48
C LEU A 128 -7.92 14.84 -7.50
N PRO A 129 -8.04 15.26 -8.78
CA PRO A 129 -8.94 14.63 -9.73
C PRO A 129 -8.52 13.20 -10.06
N VAL A 130 -7.22 12.94 -10.22
CA VAL A 130 -6.69 11.59 -10.53
C VAL A 130 -6.98 10.66 -9.37
N MET A 131 -6.66 11.07 -8.15
CA MET A 131 -6.89 10.26 -6.96
C MET A 131 -8.39 10.05 -6.67
N THR A 132 -9.23 11.06 -6.92
CA THR A 132 -10.68 10.92 -6.82
C THR A 132 -11.20 9.82 -7.75
N ASN A 133 -10.76 9.80 -9.00
CA ASN A 133 -11.15 8.77 -9.97
C ASN A 133 -10.70 7.38 -9.52
N ILE A 134 -9.46 7.23 -9.03
CA ILE A 134 -8.92 5.97 -8.52
C ILE A 134 -9.78 5.41 -7.40
N LEU A 135 -10.16 6.24 -6.43
CA LEU A 135 -10.98 5.82 -5.30
C LEU A 135 -12.42 5.49 -5.69
N VAL A 136 -13.02 6.28 -6.58
CA VAL A 136 -14.38 6.04 -7.11
C VAL A 136 -14.43 4.74 -7.91
N GLU A 137 -13.44 4.48 -8.76
CA GLU A 137 -13.32 3.27 -9.55
C GLU A 137 -12.83 2.07 -8.73
N LYS A 138 -12.41 2.30 -7.49
CA LYS A 138 -11.86 1.29 -6.60
C LYS A 138 -10.67 0.55 -7.21
N ARG A 139 -9.79 1.30 -7.90
CA ARG A 139 -8.54 0.76 -8.42
C ARG A 139 -7.52 0.54 -7.30
N TYR A 140 -6.56 -0.31 -7.54
CA TYR A 140 -5.43 -0.60 -6.63
C TYR A 140 -5.87 -1.02 -5.22
N ARG A 141 -6.94 -1.81 -5.13
CA ARG A 141 -7.39 -2.34 -3.84
C ARG A 141 -6.36 -3.27 -3.24
N PRO A 142 -6.24 -3.28 -1.90
CA PRO A 142 -5.45 -4.30 -1.21
C PRO A 142 -5.87 -5.71 -1.62
N ILE A 143 -4.93 -6.62 -1.63
CA ILE A 143 -5.19 -8.02 -1.97
C ILE A 143 -5.99 -8.66 -0.83
N PRO A 144 -7.09 -9.39 -1.12
CA PRO A 144 -7.87 -10.09 -0.11
C PRO A 144 -7.04 -11.11 0.67
N GLU A 145 -7.39 -11.31 1.96
CA GLU A 145 -6.72 -12.24 2.87
C GLU A 145 -6.57 -13.64 2.29
N GLU A 146 -7.62 -14.16 1.63
CA GLU A 146 -7.61 -15.50 1.04
C GLU A 146 -6.56 -15.64 -0.05
N ILE A 147 -6.32 -14.61 -0.84
CA ILE A 147 -5.34 -14.61 -1.91
C ILE A 147 -3.92 -14.54 -1.33
N LEU A 148 -3.72 -13.69 -0.30
CA LEU A 148 -2.45 -13.64 0.43
C LEU A 148 -2.12 -14.99 1.06
N LEU A 149 -3.11 -15.63 1.68
CA LEU A 149 -2.94 -16.95 2.28
C LEU A 149 -2.54 -18.00 1.24
N GLN A 150 -3.24 -18.05 0.10
CA GLN A 150 -2.88 -18.96 -0.99
C GLN A 150 -1.45 -18.74 -1.49
N ALA A 151 -1.02 -17.48 -1.57
CA ALA A 151 0.33 -17.14 -1.99
C ALA A 151 1.39 -17.63 -0.99
N PHE A 152 1.19 -17.43 0.31
CA PHE A 152 2.07 -17.97 1.33
C PHE A 152 2.08 -19.52 1.35
N GLU A 153 0.94 -20.16 1.12
CA GLU A 153 0.85 -21.62 1.02
C GLU A 153 1.64 -22.19 -0.17
N VAL A 154 1.80 -21.44 -1.26
CA VAL A 154 2.68 -21.81 -2.38
C VAL A 154 4.16 -21.81 -1.94
N LEU A 155 4.56 -20.85 -1.10
CA LEU A 155 5.91 -20.77 -0.55
C LEU A 155 6.18 -21.82 0.56
N ASP A 156 5.11 -22.39 1.15
CA ASP A 156 5.18 -23.47 2.15
C ASP A 156 4.56 -24.76 1.63
N PRO A 157 5.18 -25.47 0.68
CA PRO A 157 4.63 -26.68 0.06
C PRO A 157 4.41 -27.82 1.07
N THR A 158 5.08 -27.78 2.21
CA THR A 158 4.94 -28.74 3.31
C THR A 158 3.81 -28.40 4.27
N LYS A 159 3.17 -27.24 4.10
CA LYS A 159 2.03 -26.74 4.91
C LYS A 159 2.32 -26.71 6.41
N ARG A 160 3.51 -26.21 6.78
CA ARG A 160 3.93 -26.04 8.18
C ARG A 160 3.17 -24.90 8.87
N GLY A 161 2.61 -23.95 8.10
CA GLY A 161 1.95 -22.75 8.59
C GLY A 161 2.92 -21.61 8.92
N PHE A 162 4.20 -21.77 8.60
CA PHE A 162 5.23 -20.76 8.80
C PHE A 162 6.32 -20.85 7.74
N LEU A 163 7.04 -19.75 7.53
CA LEU A 163 8.30 -19.69 6.79
C LEU A 163 9.43 -19.35 7.76
N SER A 164 10.64 -19.86 7.49
CA SER A 164 11.81 -19.38 8.21
C SER A 164 12.21 -17.99 7.69
N LYS A 165 12.95 -17.26 8.52
CA LYS A 165 13.50 -15.96 8.13
C LYS A 165 14.29 -16.04 6.83
N GLU A 166 15.12 -17.07 6.69
CA GLU A 166 15.99 -17.29 5.53
C GLU A 166 15.17 -17.61 4.27
N GLU A 167 14.11 -18.43 4.40
CA GLU A 167 13.20 -18.73 3.29
C GLU A 167 12.50 -17.49 2.80
N LEU A 168 11.96 -16.67 3.72
CA LEU A 168 11.28 -15.43 3.36
C LEU A 168 12.23 -14.44 2.69
N ILE A 169 13.42 -14.19 3.26
CA ILE A 169 14.43 -13.32 2.66
C ILE A 169 14.73 -13.77 1.24
N LYS A 170 14.98 -15.06 1.03
CA LYS A 170 15.28 -15.58 -0.29
C LYS A 170 14.18 -15.28 -1.29
N TYR A 171 12.93 -15.59 -0.97
CA TYR A 171 11.81 -15.34 -1.89
C TYR A 171 11.63 -13.84 -2.19
N MET A 172 11.72 -12.97 -1.19
CA MET A 172 11.50 -11.55 -1.35
C MET A 172 12.65 -10.82 -2.05
N THR A 173 13.86 -11.37 -2.06
CA THR A 173 15.02 -10.78 -2.73
C THR A 173 15.35 -11.38 -4.10
N GLU A 174 14.82 -12.56 -4.42
CA GLU A 174 15.15 -13.26 -5.66
C GLU A 174 13.98 -13.30 -6.66
N GLU A 175 12.72 -13.09 -6.21
CA GLU A 175 11.53 -13.27 -7.03
C GLU A 175 10.71 -11.96 -7.12
N GLY A 176 10.07 -11.74 -8.28
CA GLY A 176 9.17 -10.60 -8.49
C GLY A 176 9.88 -9.26 -8.55
N GLU A 177 9.43 -8.28 -7.78
CA GLU A 177 10.12 -7.01 -7.53
C GLU A 177 11.01 -7.19 -6.30
N PRO A 178 12.34 -7.32 -6.46
CA PRO A 178 13.22 -7.66 -5.34
C PRO A 178 13.24 -6.55 -4.29
N PHE A 179 13.11 -6.95 -3.03
CA PHE A 179 13.26 -6.03 -1.89
C PHE A 179 14.70 -5.53 -1.79
N SER A 180 14.84 -4.25 -1.48
CA SER A 180 16.08 -3.71 -0.96
C SER A 180 16.35 -4.26 0.45
N GLN A 181 17.57 -4.08 0.93
CA GLN A 181 17.92 -4.50 2.29
C GLN A 181 17.08 -3.77 3.34
N GLU A 182 16.80 -2.48 3.14
CA GLU A 182 16.04 -1.63 4.07
C GLU A 182 14.58 -2.10 4.16
N GLU A 183 13.93 -2.37 3.02
CA GLU A 183 12.57 -2.90 2.96
C GLU A 183 12.48 -4.28 3.62
N MET A 184 13.49 -5.12 3.42
CA MET A 184 13.55 -6.44 4.05
C MET A 184 13.69 -6.36 5.57
N GLU A 185 14.51 -5.44 6.08
CA GLU A 185 14.67 -5.21 7.51
C GLU A 185 13.38 -4.68 8.15
N GLU A 186 12.68 -3.74 7.51
CA GLU A 186 11.39 -3.23 7.96
C GLU A 186 10.33 -4.35 8.01
N MET A 187 10.21 -5.13 6.94
CA MET A 187 9.29 -6.26 6.88
C MET A 187 9.55 -7.26 8.01
N LEU A 188 10.80 -7.67 8.18
CA LEU A 188 11.18 -8.63 9.21
C LEU A 188 10.89 -8.10 10.62
N SER A 189 11.11 -6.80 10.85
CA SER A 189 10.80 -6.18 12.15
C SER A 189 9.32 -6.24 12.50
N ALA A 190 8.45 -6.20 11.49
CA ALA A 190 6.99 -6.31 11.67
C ALA A 190 6.51 -7.78 11.73
N ALA A 191 7.12 -8.66 10.92
CA ALA A 191 6.68 -10.04 10.74
C ALA A 191 7.17 -11.00 11.81
N ILE A 192 8.29 -10.68 12.48
CA ILE A 192 8.98 -11.59 13.39
C ILE A 192 9.02 -10.99 14.80
N GLY A 193 8.54 -11.74 15.79
CA GLY A 193 8.77 -11.40 17.19
C GLY A 193 10.26 -11.48 17.57
N PRO A 194 10.71 -10.72 18.58
CA PRO A 194 12.13 -10.54 18.92
C PRO A 194 12.90 -11.82 19.25
N GLU A 195 12.22 -12.91 19.53
CA GLU A 195 12.83 -14.21 19.89
C GLU A 195 12.53 -15.32 18.86
N SER A 196 11.83 -15.04 17.76
CA SER A 196 11.43 -16.03 16.78
C SER A 196 12.26 -15.91 15.50
N ASN A 197 12.62 -17.05 14.90
CA ASN A 197 13.19 -17.10 13.55
C ASN A 197 12.16 -17.57 12.51
N PHE A 198 10.88 -17.62 12.88
CA PHE A 198 9.80 -18.11 12.06
C PHE A 198 8.71 -17.08 11.93
N ILE A 199 8.18 -16.94 10.71
CA ILE A 199 7.04 -16.08 10.37
C ILE A 199 5.80 -16.97 10.27
N HIS A 200 4.88 -16.87 11.23
CA HIS A 200 3.57 -17.48 11.15
C HIS A 200 2.72 -16.64 10.19
N TYR A 201 2.66 -17.04 8.94
CA TYR A 201 2.11 -16.19 7.88
C TYR A 201 0.62 -15.90 8.05
N ARG A 202 -0.18 -16.73 8.73
CA ARG A 202 -1.58 -16.41 9.05
C ARG A 202 -1.69 -15.21 10.00
N ASP A 203 -0.89 -15.19 11.04
CA ASP A 203 -0.89 -14.08 12.00
C ASP A 203 -0.37 -12.80 11.33
N TYR A 204 0.63 -12.95 10.47
CA TYR A 204 1.19 -11.83 9.71
C TYR A 204 0.17 -11.27 8.70
N ILE A 205 -0.57 -12.12 7.97
CA ILE A 205 -1.65 -11.71 7.08
C ILE A 205 -2.74 -10.95 7.85
N THR A 206 -3.15 -11.43 9.02
CA THR A 206 -4.16 -10.75 9.85
C THR A 206 -3.71 -9.32 10.25
N MET A 207 -2.41 -9.10 10.46
CA MET A 207 -1.89 -7.74 10.72
C MET A 207 -1.87 -6.86 9.46
N MET A 208 -1.80 -7.46 8.27
CA MET A 208 -1.77 -6.73 7.00
C MET A 208 -3.16 -6.37 6.48
N VAL A 209 -4.20 -7.08 6.87
CA VAL A 209 -5.55 -6.82 6.38
C VAL A 209 -6.08 -5.53 7.00
N ILE A 210 -6.48 -4.61 6.14
CA ILE A 210 -7.17 -3.38 6.56
C ILE A 210 -8.65 -3.68 6.56
N ASP A 211 -9.28 -3.62 7.74
CA ASP A 211 -10.73 -3.73 7.85
C ASP A 211 -11.39 -2.55 7.11
N GLU A 212 -12.12 -2.84 6.05
CA GLU A 212 -12.99 -1.86 5.38
C GLU A 212 -14.22 -1.57 6.29
N ASN A 213 -14.05 -0.69 7.31
CA ASN A 213 -15.16 -0.15 8.09
C ASN A 213 -15.66 1.16 7.52
#